data_4e0c20620aa50a29bf84ae8c6a77d9c9
#
_entry.id   4e0c20620aa50a29bf84ae8c6a77d9c9
#
_cell.length_a   1.000
_cell.length_b   1.000
_cell.length_c   1.000
_cell.angle_alpha   90.00
_cell.angle_beta   90.00
_cell.angle_gamma   90.00
#
_symmetry.space_group_name_H-M   'P 1'
#
loop_
_entity.id
_entity.type
_entity.pdbx_description
1 polymer ?
#
loop_
_entity_poly.entity_id
_entity_poly.type
_entity_poly.pdbx_seq_one_letter_code
_entity_poly.pdbx_strand_id
1 'polypeptide(L)'
;MAQDPRTSQDEVQHLPVDSTETLPLLTTADPEQQDSSISDEEAYAKLKAKRAERRRKKLIRRGIVAGVIAGIILIAVVATAIMSSKPQSTNEPVLETVQEGTFTTSVEAKGQLKPISASVVSPTVDGTVAEINVQTGQQVNAGDVLMTIKNDGLDRDVTEAQRALAAAQEDLAAAKRALASAQSATTVDDEGNPASTDTSSEQSAVSSAQRSVESAQAALDQANARAAERTVKAPSSGSIVELNAKVGATISGGMVMGEGDTSGGKQCMQIADLSKMKVTVQVGEKDIAKIAVGQTANVTYPAFPDITSQGTVTAIASVASGDGSDGVNFDVDILIDAPDKRLKPGMTAEVSIITEQLDNVVMVPTLALMTGDDDTHYVNLATDETGAETRRVKVTIVTQNDDEAVVGKVEVEYDDQGNEINPNVPVTKLRGGDTLVVNTESGSSDADAPADATPYEDM
;
A
#
# COMPACT_ATOMS: atom_id res chain seq x y z
N MET A 1 -14.45 51.26 -7.70
CA MET A 1 -15.31 51.02 -8.87
C MET A 1 -15.66 49.55 -8.78
N ALA A 2 -16.76 49.19 -8.15
CA ALA A 2 -18.11 49.08 -8.69
C ALA A 2 -18.10 48.01 -9.82
N GLN A 3 -18.78 46.91 -9.83
CA GLN A 3 -20.13 46.53 -9.37
C GLN A 3 -20.29 45.01 -9.45
N ASP A 4 -20.83 44.41 -8.45
CA ASP A 4 -21.79 43.31 -8.49
C ASP A 4 -23.08 43.82 -9.16
N PRO A 5 -24.06 43.10 -9.67
CA PRO A 5 -24.71 41.93 -9.02
C PRO A 5 -25.51 40.94 -9.92
N ARG A 6 -26.13 39.94 -9.26
CA ARG A 6 -27.46 39.31 -9.50
C ARG A 6 -27.52 38.13 -10.48
N THR A 7 -28.11 37.13 -10.09
CA THR A 7 -29.39 36.58 -9.63
C THR A 7 -29.84 35.45 -10.52
N SER A 8 -30.33 34.46 -10.00
CA SER A 8 -31.64 33.78 -9.98
C SER A 8 -31.53 32.30 -10.32
N GLN A 9 -32.17 31.52 -9.69
CA GLN A 9 -33.50 31.00 -9.40
C GLN A 9 -33.45 29.49 -9.39
N ASP A 10 -33.81 28.91 -8.30
CA ASP A 10 -35.00 28.11 -8.06
C ASP A 10 -35.51 27.29 -9.22
N GLU A 11 -35.42 25.98 -9.06
CA GLU A 11 -36.41 25.09 -9.66
C GLU A 11 -36.74 23.96 -8.68
N VAL A 12 -37.85 24.18 -7.97
CA VAL A 12 -38.58 23.21 -7.15
C VAL A 12 -39.40 22.35 -8.09
N GLN A 13 -39.13 21.06 -8.21
CA GLN A 13 -40.05 20.15 -8.88
C GLN A 13 -41.01 19.49 -7.88
N HIS A 14 -42.27 19.89 -8.08
CA HIS A 14 -43.51 19.33 -7.50
C HIS A 14 -43.69 17.84 -7.76
N LEU A 15 -44.07 17.12 -6.73
CA LEU A 15 -44.79 15.85 -6.83
C LEU A 15 -46.30 16.10 -6.74
N PRO A 16 -47.15 15.45 -7.54
CA PRO A 16 -48.59 15.63 -7.49
C PRO A 16 -49.21 14.78 -6.40
N VAL A 17 -50.10 15.45 -5.65
CA VAL A 17 -51.08 14.82 -4.77
C VAL A 17 -52.38 14.71 -5.58
N ASP A 18 -52.88 13.54 -5.74
CA ASP A 18 -54.30 13.34 -6.13
C ASP A 18 -54.84 12.13 -5.42
N SER A 19 -55.95 12.34 -4.70
CA SER A 19 -57.11 11.52 -4.65
C SER A 19 -58.01 11.97 -3.50
N THR A 20 -58.93 12.79 -3.85
CA THR A 20 -60.17 13.05 -3.13
C THR A 20 -61.12 11.86 -3.24
N GLU A 21 -61.56 11.31 -2.13
CA GLU A 21 -62.72 10.45 -2.10
C GLU A 21 -63.83 11.09 -1.23
N THR A 22 -64.89 11.38 -1.91
CA THR A 22 -66.09 12.08 -1.48
C THR A 22 -67.02 11.18 -0.69
N LEU A 23 -67.51 11.69 0.42
CA LEU A 23 -68.67 11.20 1.16
C LEU A 23 -69.98 11.57 0.44
N PRO A 24 -71.01 10.70 0.41
CA PRO A 24 -72.35 11.14 0.01
C PRO A 24 -73.21 11.53 1.23
N LEU A 25 -73.90 12.62 0.99
CA LEU A 25 -74.89 13.27 1.86
C LEU A 25 -76.13 12.40 2.18
N LEU A 26 -76.63 12.61 3.41
CA LEU A 26 -77.98 12.27 3.81
C LEU A 26 -79.01 13.07 2.99
N THR A 27 -80.02 12.36 2.57
CA THR A 27 -81.33 12.97 2.18
C THR A 27 -82.43 12.40 2.97
N THR A 28 -83.17 13.25 3.67
CA THR A 28 -84.39 13.10 4.36
C THR A 28 -85.56 12.99 3.39
N ALA A 29 -86.54 12.08 3.67
CA ALA A 29 -87.94 12.28 3.31
C ALA A 29 -88.81 11.34 4.15
N ASP A 30 -89.69 11.93 4.85
CA ASP A 30 -90.89 11.45 5.54
C ASP A 30 -92.07 11.63 4.57
N PRO A 31 -93.36 11.32 4.91
CA PRO A 31 -93.97 10.09 5.40
C PRO A 31 -95.13 9.68 4.46
N GLU A 32 -95.87 8.60 4.75
CA GLU A 32 -97.33 8.48 4.82
C GLU A 32 -97.83 7.00 4.88
N GLN A 33 -98.64 6.75 5.90
CA GLN A 33 -99.88 6.05 6.05
C GLN A 33 -100.22 4.75 5.26
N GLN A 34 -100.58 3.68 5.97
CA GLN A 34 -101.92 3.13 6.09
C GLN A 34 -101.94 1.80 6.86
N ASP A 35 -102.61 1.83 7.94
CA ASP A 35 -103.79 1.09 8.47
C ASP A 35 -104.00 -0.33 7.93
N SER A 36 -104.09 -1.28 8.87
CA SER A 36 -105.12 -2.24 9.06
C SER A 36 -104.84 -3.24 10.19
N SER A 37 -105.73 -3.25 11.12
CA SER A 37 -106.18 -4.24 12.11
C SER A 37 -105.54 -5.64 12.08
N ILE A 38 -104.83 -5.96 13.13
CA ILE A 38 -104.46 -7.32 13.49
C ILE A 38 -105.08 -7.64 14.88
N SER A 39 -105.77 -8.74 14.98
CA SER A 39 -106.45 -9.21 16.13
C SER A 39 -105.57 -9.39 17.36
N ASP A 40 -106.08 -9.14 18.56
CA ASP A 40 -105.40 -9.20 19.85
C ASP A 40 -104.66 -10.51 20.14
N GLU A 41 -105.03 -11.62 19.48
CA GLU A 41 -104.32 -12.91 19.63
C GLU A 41 -102.98 -12.98 18.93
N GLU A 42 -102.80 -12.35 17.75
CA GLU A 42 -101.50 -12.26 17.05
C GLU A 42 -100.51 -11.31 17.74
N ALA A 43 -101.09 -10.30 18.40
CA ALA A 43 -100.21 -9.37 19.17
C ALA A 43 -99.60 -10.05 20.39
N TYR A 44 -100.32 -10.95 21.04
CA TYR A 44 -99.83 -11.72 22.20
C TYR A 44 -98.80 -12.77 21.81
N ALA A 45 -98.96 -13.43 20.66
CA ALA A 45 -97.98 -14.37 20.12
C ALA A 45 -96.65 -13.65 19.74
N LYS A 46 -96.71 -12.48 19.09
CA LYS A 46 -95.59 -11.66 18.72
C LYS A 46 -94.82 -11.08 19.94
N LEU A 47 -95.50 -10.76 21.01
CA LEU A 47 -94.94 -10.33 22.30
C LEU A 47 -94.17 -11.44 23.01
N LYS A 48 -94.67 -12.66 22.99
CA LYS A 48 -94.04 -13.83 23.61
C LYS A 48 -92.83 -14.26 22.82
N ALA A 49 -92.86 -14.21 21.49
CA ALA A 49 -91.71 -14.48 20.61
C ALA A 49 -90.62 -13.42 20.81
N LYS A 50 -90.98 -12.12 20.86
CA LYS A 50 -89.97 -11.02 21.10
C LYS A 50 -89.27 -11.12 22.48
N ARG A 51 -90.03 -11.62 23.52
CA ARG A 51 -89.37 -11.82 24.86
C ARG A 51 -88.44 -13.03 24.87
N ALA A 52 -88.70 -14.08 24.11
CA ALA A 52 -87.81 -15.24 23.98
C ALA A 52 -86.52 -14.86 23.21
N GLU A 53 -86.68 -14.09 22.12
CA GLU A 53 -85.56 -13.62 21.32
C GLU A 53 -84.62 -12.67 22.11
N ARG A 54 -85.21 -11.79 22.92
CA ARG A 54 -84.38 -10.90 23.78
C ARG A 54 -83.63 -11.67 24.87
N ARG A 55 -84.13 -12.78 25.37
CA ARG A 55 -83.45 -13.65 26.34
C ARG A 55 -82.28 -14.41 25.63
N ARG A 56 -82.54 -14.94 24.42
CA ARG A 56 -81.47 -15.61 23.64
C ARG A 56 -80.34 -14.62 23.23
N LYS A 57 -80.69 -13.43 22.76
CA LYS A 57 -79.69 -12.39 22.41
C LYS A 57 -78.89 -11.92 23.63
N LYS A 58 -79.43 -11.84 24.83
CA LYS A 58 -78.72 -11.55 26.07
C LYS A 58 -77.80 -12.68 26.52
N LEU A 59 -78.18 -13.94 26.35
CA LEU A 59 -77.34 -15.09 26.65
C LEU A 59 -76.17 -15.22 25.66
N ILE A 60 -76.43 -15.01 24.38
CA ILE A 60 -75.41 -15.04 23.36
C ILE A 60 -74.42 -13.87 23.57
N ARG A 61 -74.92 -12.66 23.86
CA ARG A 61 -74.02 -11.52 24.16
C ARG A 61 -73.19 -11.75 25.43
N ARG A 62 -73.78 -12.39 26.49
CA ARG A 62 -72.99 -12.73 27.69
C ARG A 62 -71.93 -13.81 27.40
N GLY A 63 -72.29 -14.80 26.55
CA GLY A 63 -71.29 -15.81 26.10
C GLY A 63 -70.19 -15.24 25.29
N ILE A 64 -70.49 -14.31 24.37
CA ILE A 64 -69.47 -13.64 23.57
C ILE A 64 -68.56 -12.76 24.45
N VAL A 65 -69.12 -11.99 25.37
CA VAL A 65 -68.38 -11.15 26.31
C VAL A 65 -67.45 -12.00 27.23
N ALA A 66 -68.01 -13.13 27.75
CA ALA A 66 -67.21 -14.05 28.55
C ALA A 66 -66.09 -14.71 27.74
N GLY A 67 -66.34 -15.07 26.45
CA GLY A 67 -65.32 -15.61 25.56
C GLY A 67 -64.24 -14.60 25.20
N VAL A 68 -64.57 -13.34 24.98
CA VAL A 68 -63.63 -12.27 24.73
C VAL A 68 -62.78 -11.99 25.98
N ILE A 69 -63.38 -11.96 27.17
CA ILE A 69 -62.64 -11.79 28.42
C ILE A 69 -61.69 -12.97 28.67
N ALA A 70 -62.13 -14.20 28.43
CA ALA A 70 -61.32 -15.39 28.56
C ALA A 70 -60.15 -15.38 27.53
N GLY A 71 -60.46 -14.92 26.30
CA GLY A 71 -59.43 -14.73 25.26
C GLY A 71 -58.38 -13.68 25.65
N ILE A 72 -58.81 -12.55 26.20
CA ILE A 72 -57.91 -11.49 26.68
C ILE A 72 -57.06 -11.99 27.86
N ILE A 73 -57.63 -12.75 28.79
CA ILE A 73 -56.90 -13.33 29.91
C ILE A 73 -55.89 -14.37 29.40
N LEU A 74 -56.25 -15.19 28.41
CA LEU A 74 -55.34 -16.14 27.82
C LEU A 74 -54.20 -15.45 27.09
N ILE A 75 -54.49 -14.39 26.33
CA ILE A 75 -53.47 -13.56 25.66
C ILE A 75 -52.58 -12.88 26.70
N ALA A 76 -53.15 -12.36 27.78
CA ALA A 76 -52.37 -11.74 28.86
C ALA A 76 -51.46 -12.76 29.59
N VAL A 77 -51.95 -13.99 29.81
CA VAL A 77 -51.15 -15.08 30.41
C VAL A 77 -50.03 -15.53 29.45
N VAL A 78 -50.34 -15.65 28.15
CA VAL A 78 -49.32 -15.97 27.14
C VAL A 78 -48.31 -14.83 26.97
N ALA A 79 -48.80 -13.58 26.98
CA ALA A 79 -47.91 -12.41 26.91
C ALA A 79 -47.04 -12.28 28.15
N THR A 80 -47.56 -12.56 29.35
CA THR A 80 -46.73 -12.58 30.58
C THR A 80 -45.78 -13.77 30.59
N ALA A 81 -46.14 -14.93 30.05
CA ALA A 81 -45.24 -16.08 29.91
C ALA A 81 -44.11 -15.80 28.87
N ILE A 82 -44.42 -15.10 27.79
CA ILE A 82 -43.41 -14.67 26.78
C ILE A 82 -42.52 -13.53 27.33
N MET A 83 -43.10 -12.60 28.10
CA MET A 83 -42.35 -11.49 28.71
C MET A 83 -41.50 -11.92 29.93
N SER A 84 -41.86 -13.02 30.60
CA SER A 84 -41.03 -13.56 31.70
C SER A 84 -39.96 -14.56 31.23
N SER A 85 -39.99 -15.01 29.98
CA SER A 85 -38.82 -15.61 29.35
C SER A 85 -37.85 -14.47 28.95
N LYS A 86 -37.15 -13.89 29.92
CA LYS A 86 -35.89 -13.23 29.63
C LYS A 86 -35.06 -14.26 28.86
N PRO A 87 -34.49 -13.91 27.68
CA PRO A 87 -33.43 -14.74 27.16
C PRO A 87 -32.40 -14.81 28.26
N GLN A 88 -32.26 -15.95 28.88
CA GLN A 88 -31.08 -16.27 29.68
C GLN A 88 -29.98 -16.26 28.63
N SER A 89 -29.19 -15.19 28.61
CA SER A 89 -27.90 -15.22 27.97
C SER A 89 -27.18 -16.36 28.66
N THR A 90 -27.16 -17.52 28.07
CA THR A 90 -26.18 -18.54 28.36
C THR A 90 -24.87 -17.92 27.85
N ASN A 91 -24.23 -17.15 28.74
CA ASN A 91 -22.81 -16.87 28.59
C ASN A 91 -22.14 -18.23 28.79
N GLU A 92 -22.11 -19.03 27.74
CA GLU A 92 -21.19 -20.16 27.70
C GLU A 92 -19.80 -19.54 27.76
N PRO A 93 -19.00 -19.90 28.76
CA PRO A 93 -17.66 -19.37 28.85
C PRO A 93 -16.89 -19.75 27.57
N VAL A 94 -16.28 -18.78 26.92
CA VAL A 94 -15.40 -19.05 25.79
C VAL A 94 -14.13 -19.64 26.38
N LEU A 95 -13.80 -20.84 25.94
CA LEU A 95 -12.62 -21.56 26.39
C LEU A 95 -11.52 -21.41 25.35
N GLU A 96 -10.35 -20.95 25.78
CA GLU A 96 -9.15 -20.82 24.96
C GLU A 96 -8.02 -21.62 25.59
N THR A 97 -7.15 -22.18 24.77
CA THR A 97 -6.04 -23.00 25.28
C THR A 97 -4.74 -22.22 25.29
N VAL A 98 -3.99 -22.40 26.38
CA VAL A 98 -2.62 -21.92 26.49
C VAL A 98 -1.76 -22.61 25.45
N GLN A 99 -1.02 -21.83 24.67
CA GLN A 99 -0.12 -22.35 23.64
C GLN A 99 1.33 -22.26 24.12
N GLU A 100 2.13 -23.24 23.72
CA GLU A 100 3.59 -23.18 23.84
C GLU A 100 4.16 -23.13 22.43
N GLY A 101 5.00 -22.14 22.15
CA GLY A 101 5.53 -21.95 20.81
C GLY A 101 6.45 -20.76 20.68
N THR A 102 6.60 -20.31 19.46
CA THR A 102 7.36 -19.11 19.12
C THR A 102 6.41 -17.91 19.11
N PHE A 103 6.66 -16.96 19.97
CA PHE A 103 5.99 -15.67 19.98
C PHE A 103 6.76 -14.68 19.09
N THR A 104 6.03 -13.95 18.26
CA THR A 104 6.62 -12.92 17.41
C THR A 104 5.84 -11.62 17.54
N THR A 105 6.57 -10.52 17.73
CA THR A 105 6.04 -9.18 17.51
C THR A 105 6.52 -8.64 16.19
N SER A 106 5.64 -7.98 15.47
CA SER A 106 5.97 -7.39 14.19
C SER A 106 5.40 -5.99 14.08
N VAL A 107 6.08 -5.18 13.29
CA VAL A 107 5.60 -3.86 12.85
C VAL A 107 5.14 -4.00 11.41
N GLU A 108 3.87 -3.68 11.18
CA GLU A 108 3.30 -3.70 9.83
C GLU A 108 3.41 -2.33 9.17
N ALA A 109 3.85 -2.33 7.93
CA ALA A 109 3.97 -1.12 7.14
C ALA A 109 3.71 -1.40 5.65
N LYS A 110 3.25 -0.38 4.92
CA LYS A 110 3.04 -0.46 3.47
C LYS A 110 4.10 0.34 2.75
N GLY A 111 4.54 -0.18 1.62
CA GLY A 111 5.54 0.48 0.81
C GLY A 111 5.45 0.16 -0.66
N GLN A 112 6.41 0.66 -1.40
CA GLN A 112 6.51 0.40 -2.84
C GLN A 112 7.79 -0.36 -3.16
N LEU A 113 7.65 -1.32 -4.05
CA LEU A 113 8.76 -2.08 -4.59
C LEU A 113 9.57 -1.22 -5.55
N LYS A 114 10.88 -1.12 -5.29
CA LYS A 114 11.83 -0.34 -6.09
C LYS A 114 13.02 -1.22 -6.48
N PRO A 115 13.64 -1.00 -7.65
CA PRO A 115 14.91 -1.63 -7.96
C PRO A 115 16.01 -1.07 -7.06
N ILE A 116 17.05 -1.87 -6.77
CA ILE A 116 18.19 -1.39 -5.99
C ILE A 116 18.95 -0.34 -6.77
N SER A 117 19.15 -0.59 -8.07
CA SER A 117 19.85 0.32 -8.97
C SER A 117 19.02 0.56 -10.22
N ALA A 118 18.97 1.81 -10.64
CA ALA A 118 18.36 2.21 -11.88
C ALA A 118 19.25 3.24 -12.58
N SER A 119 19.50 3.02 -13.87
CA SER A 119 20.26 3.91 -14.71
C SER A 119 19.33 4.67 -15.64
N VAL A 120 19.40 5.99 -15.59
CA VAL A 120 18.67 6.85 -16.53
C VAL A 120 19.49 6.93 -17.81
N VAL A 121 18.85 6.66 -18.94
CA VAL A 121 19.43 6.84 -20.25
C VAL A 121 19.08 8.23 -20.76
N SER A 122 20.07 9.13 -20.76
CA SER A 122 19.97 10.49 -21.26
C SER A 122 20.89 10.65 -22.47
N PRO A 123 20.35 10.82 -23.68
CA PRO A 123 21.17 11.10 -24.85
C PRO A 123 21.97 12.37 -24.68
N THR A 124 23.21 12.35 -25.19
CA THR A 124 24.14 13.50 -25.15
C THR A 124 23.93 14.45 -26.32
N VAL A 125 23.25 14.01 -27.37
CA VAL A 125 23.00 14.80 -28.58
C VAL A 125 21.51 15.11 -28.72
N ASP A 126 21.23 16.33 -29.10
CA ASP A 126 19.88 16.77 -29.44
C ASP A 126 19.46 16.26 -30.83
N GLY A 127 18.16 16.16 -31.06
CA GLY A 127 17.63 15.75 -32.35
C GLY A 127 16.24 15.12 -32.26
N THR A 128 15.88 14.38 -33.29
CA THR A 128 14.59 13.65 -33.35
C THR A 128 14.84 12.15 -33.29
N VAL A 129 14.05 11.44 -32.49
CA VAL A 129 14.13 9.97 -32.40
C VAL A 129 13.76 9.36 -33.75
N ALA A 130 14.71 8.72 -34.40
CA ALA A 130 14.51 8.07 -35.70
C ALA A 130 13.97 6.65 -35.53
N GLU A 131 14.53 5.88 -34.59
CA GLU A 131 14.19 4.49 -34.38
C GLU A 131 14.38 4.12 -32.90
N ILE A 132 13.53 3.21 -32.41
CA ILE A 132 13.63 2.62 -31.05
C ILE A 132 13.67 1.11 -31.25
N ASN A 133 14.74 0.47 -30.73
CA ASN A 133 15.01 -0.95 -30.94
C ASN A 133 14.62 -1.82 -29.74
N VAL A 134 13.98 -1.23 -28.73
CA VAL A 134 13.67 -1.88 -27.47
C VAL A 134 12.25 -1.56 -27.00
N GLN A 135 11.74 -2.37 -26.09
CA GLN A 135 10.40 -2.24 -25.51
C GLN A 135 10.46 -2.25 -23.97
N THR A 136 9.45 -1.66 -23.34
CA THR A 136 9.30 -1.73 -21.89
C THR A 136 9.20 -3.19 -21.42
N GLY A 137 9.96 -3.55 -20.38
CA GLY A 137 10.06 -4.92 -19.86
C GLY A 137 11.09 -5.81 -20.57
N GLN A 138 11.72 -5.33 -21.64
CA GLN A 138 12.77 -6.07 -22.34
C GLN A 138 14.06 -6.04 -21.54
N GLN A 139 14.77 -7.16 -21.51
CA GLN A 139 16.10 -7.27 -20.92
C GLN A 139 17.16 -6.86 -21.95
N VAL A 140 18.10 -6.03 -21.54
CA VAL A 140 19.21 -5.53 -22.36
C VAL A 140 20.54 -5.71 -21.64
N ASN A 141 21.61 -5.82 -22.42
CA ASN A 141 22.98 -5.86 -21.90
C ASN A 141 23.65 -4.50 -22.08
N ALA A 142 24.66 -4.23 -21.26
CA ALA A 142 25.48 -3.03 -21.42
C ALA A 142 26.07 -2.96 -22.85
N GLY A 143 25.90 -1.83 -23.53
CA GLY A 143 26.33 -1.61 -24.92
C GLY A 143 25.29 -1.91 -25.99
N ASP A 144 24.18 -2.56 -25.67
CA ASP A 144 23.09 -2.80 -26.63
C ASP A 144 22.52 -1.45 -27.16
N VAL A 145 22.18 -1.43 -28.47
CA VAL A 145 21.59 -0.25 -29.09
C VAL A 145 20.14 -0.11 -28.69
N LEU A 146 19.81 0.98 -28.02
CA LEU A 146 18.47 1.26 -27.52
C LEU A 146 17.64 2.06 -28.53
N MET A 147 18.20 3.13 -29.05
CA MET A 147 17.55 3.99 -30.04
C MET A 147 18.57 4.75 -30.88
N THR A 148 18.11 5.31 -31.98
CA THR A 148 18.91 6.15 -32.87
C THR A 148 18.25 7.52 -32.98
N ILE A 149 19.07 8.58 -32.91
CA ILE A 149 18.68 9.96 -33.01
C ILE A 149 19.08 10.49 -34.39
N LYS A 150 18.16 11.14 -35.09
CA LYS A 150 18.45 11.87 -36.31
C LYS A 150 18.85 13.31 -35.94
N ASN A 151 20.06 13.71 -36.40
CA ASN A 151 20.53 15.08 -36.30
C ASN A 151 21.35 15.43 -37.58
N ASP A 152 20.71 16.15 -38.48
CA ASP A 152 21.32 16.55 -39.75
C ASP A 152 22.47 17.56 -39.59
N GLY A 153 22.62 18.19 -38.41
CA GLY A 153 23.75 19.03 -38.04
C GLY A 153 25.05 18.25 -37.93
N LEU A 154 25.03 17.13 -37.23
CA LEU A 154 26.20 16.27 -37.06
C LEU A 154 26.71 15.69 -38.37
N ASP A 155 25.82 15.38 -39.33
CA ASP A 155 26.23 14.91 -40.66
C ASP A 155 26.91 16.03 -41.47
N ARG A 156 26.49 17.27 -41.29
CA ARG A 156 27.16 18.44 -41.90
C ARG A 156 28.53 18.68 -41.29
N ASP A 157 28.63 18.59 -39.96
CA ASP A 157 29.91 18.78 -39.23
C ASP A 157 30.96 17.74 -39.66
N VAL A 158 30.56 16.47 -39.81
CA VAL A 158 31.43 15.41 -40.34
C VAL A 158 31.88 15.71 -41.76
N THR A 159 30.93 16.13 -42.61
CA THR A 159 31.22 16.46 -44.02
C THR A 159 32.14 17.66 -44.13
N GLU A 160 31.98 18.68 -43.30
CA GLU A 160 32.85 19.86 -43.23
C GLU A 160 34.27 19.52 -42.80
N ALA A 161 34.36 18.72 -41.72
CA ALA A 161 35.67 18.23 -41.21
C ALA A 161 36.38 17.35 -42.25
N GLN A 162 35.67 16.52 -43.02
CA GLN A 162 36.23 15.74 -44.13
C GLN A 162 36.82 16.64 -45.24
N ARG A 163 36.09 17.71 -45.61
CA ARG A 163 36.55 18.68 -46.61
C ARG A 163 37.78 19.45 -46.13
N ALA A 164 37.80 19.85 -44.84
CA ALA A 164 38.93 20.51 -44.24
C ALA A 164 40.19 19.61 -44.22
N LEU A 165 40.04 18.34 -43.93
CA LEU A 165 41.11 17.36 -43.98
C LEU A 165 41.63 17.18 -45.41
N ALA A 166 40.72 17.07 -46.40
CA ALA A 166 41.12 16.94 -47.81
C ALA A 166 41.92 18.16 -48.28
N ALA A 167 41.47 19.36 -47.93
CA ALA A 167 42.19 20.62 -48.29
C ALA A 167 43.59 20.65 -47.62
N ALA A 168 43.71 20.32 -46.33
CA ALA A 168 45.00 20.26 -45.64
C ALA A 168 45.96 19.22 -46.26
N GLN A 169 45.41 18.09 -46.72
CA GLN A 169 46.18 17.07 -47.42
C GLN A 169 46.69 17.56 -48.80
N GLU A 170 45.87 18.31 -49.53
CA GLU A 170 46.27 18.95 -50.80
C GLU A 170 47.37 19.97 -50.58
N ASP A 171 47.25 20.80 -49.50
CA ASP A 171 48.27 21.79 -49.14
C ASP A 171 49.61 21.09 -48.74
N LEU A 172 49.56 20.01 -47.99
CA LEU A 172 50.74 19.20 -47.68
C LEU A 172 51.36 18.60 -48.92
N ALA A 173 50.55 18.10 -49.86
CA ALA A 173 51.06 17.58 -51.13
C ALA A 173 51.71 18.67 -51.99
N ALA A 174 51.15 19.89 -52.00
CA ALA A 174 51.69 21.05 -52.65
C ALA A 174 53.05 21.47 -52.02
N ALA A 175 53.12 21.57 -50.68
CA ALA A 175 54.33 21.88 -49.95
C ALA A 175 55.45 20.84 -50.18
N LYS A 176 55.09 19.53 -50.21
CA LYS A 176 56.07 18.46 -50.57
C LYS A 176 56.53 18.56 -51.98
N ARG A 177 55.72 18.91 -52.95
CA ARG A 177 56.09 19.12 -54.36
C ARG A 177 57.02 20.32 -54.48
N ALA A 178 56.74 21.43 -53.75
CA ALA A 178 57.65 22.60 -53.73
C ALA A 178 58.99 22.27 -53.16
N LEU A 179 59.02 21.52 -52.03
CA LEU A 179 60.32 21.05 -51.44
C LEU A 179 61.09 20.16 -52.40
N ALA A 180 60.43 19.22 -53.07
CA ALA A 180 61.06 18.32 -54.06
C ALA A 180 61.66 19.13 -55.23
N SER A 181 60.89 20.15 -55.68
CA SER A 181 61.36 21.05 -56.77
C SER A 181 62.54 21.86 -56.32
N ALA A 182 62.54 22.41 -55.09
CA ALA A 182 63.62 23.16 -54.54
C ALA A 182 64.89 22.30 -54.36
N GLN A 183 64.73 21.06 -53.91
CA GLN A 183 65.83 20.08 -53.77
C GLN A 183 66.43 19.65 -55.11
N SER A 184 65.67 19.66 -56.19
CA SER A 184 66.13 19.31 -57.51
C SER A 184 66.70 20.50 -58.29
N ALA A 185 66.50 21.72 -57.78
CA ALA A 185 67.03 22.90 -58.38
C ALA A 185 68.55 22.98 -58.12
N THR A 186 69.37 22.90 -59.18
CA THR A 186 70.76 23.11 -59.10
C THR A 186 71.06 24.60 -59.15
N THR A 187 71.42 25.20 -58.04
CA THR A 187 71.95 26.56 -57.99
C THR A 187 73.49 26.49 -58.21
N VAL A 188 74.07 27.42 -58.97
CA VAL A 188 75.50 27.59 -59.15
C VAL A 188 75.90 28.86 -58.43
N ASP A 189 77.05 28.83 -57.76
CA ASP A 189 77.65 30.02 -57.16
C ASP A 189 78.22 30.96 -58.26
N ASP A 190 78.67 32.14 -57.84
CA ASP A 190 79.33 33.12 -58.76
C ASP A 190 80.58 32.59 -59.46
N GLU A 191 81.10 31.46 -59.02
CA GLU A 191 82.28 30.78 -59.59
C GLU A 191 81.90 29.57 -60.47
N GLY A 192 80.58 29.29 -60.64
CA GLY A 192 80.03 28.22 -61.51
C GLY A 192 80.00 26.82 -60.87
N ASN A 193 80.24 26.72 -59.58
CA ASN A 193 80.14 25.43 -58.84
C ASN A 193 78.72 25.17 -58.36
N PRO A 194 78.31 23.90 -58.27
CA PRO A 194 77.06 23.55 -57.67
C PRO A 194 76.92 24.04 -56.22
N ALA A 195 76.03 24.98 -55.92
CA ALA A 195 75.75 25.48 -54.58
C ALA A 195 74.58 24.72 -54.00
N SER A 196 74.66 24.51 -52.67
CA SER A 196 73.48 23.91 -51.92
C SER A 196 72.35 24.87 -51.91
N THR A 197 71.19 24.46 -52.45
CA THR A 197 69.93 25.22 -52.35
C THR A 197 69.45 25.19 -50.90
N ASP A 198 69.27 26.36 -50.29
CA ASP A 198 68.63 26.41 -48.96
C ASP A 198 67.14 26.06 -49.08
N THR A 199 66.77 24.91 -48.56
CA THR A 199 65.40 24.37 -48.55
C THR A 199 64.75 24.50 -47.22
N SER A 200 65.28 25.30 -46.31
CA SER A 200 64.78 25.41 -44.92
C SER A 200 63.33 26.02 -44.85
N SER A 201 63.04 26.94 -45.79
CA SER A 201 61.66 27.51 -45.86
C SER A 201 60.66 26.50 -46.32
N GLU A 202 60.93 25.70 -47.35
CA GLU A 202 60.05 24.65 -47.87
C GLU A 202 59.89 23.52 -46.87
N GLN A 203 60.95 23.18 -46.11
CA GLN A 203 60.89 22.19 -45.05
C GLN A 203 60.05 22.69 -43.90
N SER A 204 60.13 23.97 -43.56
CA SER A 204 59.23 24.61 -42.58
C SER A 204 57.78 24.64 -43.06
N ALA A 205 57.52 24.89 -44.34
CA ALA A 205 56.19 24.83 -44.95
C ALA A 205 55.61 23.43 -44.93
N VAL A 206 56.40 22.39 -45.24
CA VAL A 206 55.96 20.99 -45.12
C VAL A 206 55.62 20.65 -43.67
N SER A 207 56.46 21.06 -42.69
CA SER A 207 56.16 20.83 -41.28
C SER A 207 54.90 21.56 -40.80
N SER A 208 54.66 22.77 -41.31
CA SER A 208 53.44 23.50 -40.99
C SER A 208 52.20 22.84 -41.59
N ALA A 209 52.28 22.46 -42.89
CA ALA A 209 51.19 21.75 -43.57
C ALA A 209 50.90 20.39 -42.92
N GLN A 210 51.96 19.72 -42.40
CA GLN A 210 51.78 18.45 -41.69
C GLN A 210 51.01 18.63 -40.38
N ARG A 211 51.30 19.68 -39.61
CA ARG A 211 50.50 20.05 -38.42
C ARG A 211 49.06 20.42 -38.76
N SER A 212 48.82 21.08 -39.92
CA SER A 212 47.47 21.37 -40.37
C SER A 212 46.67 20.11 -40.68
N VAL A 213 47.29 19.10 -41.34
CA VAL A 213 46.67 17.78 -41.54
C VAL A 213 46.35 17.09 -40.24
N GLU A 214 47.29 17.09 -39.27
CA GLU A 214 47.08 16.49 -37.97
C GLU A 214 45.92 17.17 -37.20
N SER A 215 45.86 18.50 -37.24
CA SER A 215 44.73 19.27 -36.65
C SER A 215 43.39 18.99 -37.33
N ALA A 216 43.39 18.93 -38.67
CA ALA A 216 42.17 18.60 -39.40
C ALA A 216 41.70 17.17 -39.20
N GLN A 217 42.65 16.20 -39.04
CA GLN A 217 42.33 14.83 -38.68
C GLN A 217 41.69 14.74 -37.29
N ALA A 218 42.28 15.43 -36.30
CA ALA A 218 41.70 15.48 -34.95
C ALA A 218 40.30 16.09 -34.93
N ALA A 219 40.04 17.13 -35.76
CA ALA A 219 38.72 17.71 -35.92
C ALA A 219 37.71 16.71 -36.53
N LEU A 220 38.12 15.93 -37.54
CA LEU A 220 37.30 14.88 -38.14
C LEU A 220 37.00 13.77 -37.14
N ASP A 221 38.00 13.34 -36.39
CA ASP A 221 37.83 12.30 -35.37
C ASP A 221 36.82 12.76 -34.29
N GLN A 222 36.89 14.01 -33.87
CA GLN A 222 35.96 14.62 -32.95
C GLN A 222 34.51 14.70 -33.52
N ALA A 223 34.37 15.11 -34.79
CA ALA A 223 33.08 15.15 -35.45
C ALA A 223 32.46 13.74 -35.58
N ASN A 224 33.28 12.75 -35.92
CA ASN A 224 32.84 11.36 -36.00
C ASN A 224 32.42 10.81 -34.62
N ALA A 225 33.16 11.13 -33.56
CA ALA A 225 32.83 10.74 -32.20
C ALA A 225 31.45 11.31 -31.77
N ARG A 226 31.21 12.60 -32.02
CA ARG A 226 29.91 13.22 -31.75
C ARG A 226 28.81 12.62 -32.61
N ALA A 227 29.07 12.32 -33.88
CA ALA A 227 28.11 11.67 -34.74
C ALA A 227 27.79 10.25 -34.29
N ALA A 228 28.71 9.53 -33.71
CA ALA A 228 28.49 8.20 -33.14
C ALA A 228 27.58 8.22 -31.92
N GLU A 229 27.50 9.32 -31.16
CA GLU A 229 26.63 9.52 -30.00
C GLU A 229 25.14 9.54 -30.39
N ARG A 230 24.80 9.66 -31.68
CA ARG A 230 23.41 9.46 -32.18
C ARG A 230 22.88 8.05 -31.89
N THR A 231 23.77 7.09 -31.79
CA THR A 231 23.40 5.72 -31.41
C THR A 231 23.46 5.59 -29.89
N VAL A 232 22.30 5.72 -29.27
CA VAL A 232 22.17 5.63 -27.81
C VAL A 232 22.25 4.16 -27.39
N LYS A 233 23.20 3.86 -26.52
CA LYS A 233 23.48 2.51 -26.02
C LYS A 233 23.12 2.38 -24.53
N ALA A 234 22.86 1.16 -24.09
CA ALA A 234 22.61 0.84 -22.70
C ALA A 234 23.88 1.07 -21.85
N PRO A 235 23.82 1.89 -20.80
CA PRO A 235 24.96 2.13 -19.91
C PRO A 235 25.21 0.94 -18.98
N SER A 236 24.19 0.15 -18.69
CA SER A 236 24.24 -1.03 -17.82
C SER A 236 23.31 -2.13 -18.33
N SER A 237 23.56 -3.35 -17.91
CA SER A 237 22.63 -4.46 -18.14
C SER A 237 21.44 -4.35 -17.18
N GLY A 238 20.25 -4.76 -17.63
CA GLY A 238 19.04 -4.71 -16.83
C GLY A 238 17.78 -4.81 -17.66
N SER A 239 16.63 -4.55 -17.06
CA SER A 239 15.35 -4.48 -17.74
C SER A 239 14.92 -3.03 -17.94
N ILE A 240 14.30 -2.74 -19.09
CA ILE A 240 13.74 -1.42 -19.37
C ILE A 240 12.45 -1.26 -18.53
N VAL A 241 12.51 -0.42 -17.50
CA VAL A 241 11.38 -0.19 -16.59
C VAL A 241 10.52 0.98 -17.06
N GLU A 242 11.13 1.95 -17.73
CA GLU A 242 10.44 3.12 -18.25
C GLU A 242 10.96 3.47 -19.65
N LEU A 243 10.06 3.75 -20.59
CA LEU A 243 10.34 4.17 -21.96
C LEU A 243 9.36 5.30 -22.33
N ASN A 244 9.84 6.53 -22.24
CA ASN A 244 9.06 7.73 -22.60
C ASN A 244 9.37 8.21 -24.03
N ALA A 245 10.52 7.82 -24.58
CA ALA A 245 10.88 8.14 -25.96
C ALA A 245 9.90 7.48 -26.94
N LYS A 246 9.51 8.21 -27.98
CA LYS A 246 8.70 7.75 -29.09
C LYS A 246 9.36 8.14 -30.39
N VAL A 247 9.20 7.34 -31.43
CA VAL A 247 9.68 7.70 -32.79
C VAL A 247 9.06 9.01 -33.21
N GLY A 248 9.87 9.94 -33.69
CA GLY A 248 9.46 11.30 -34.05
C GLY A 248 9.49 12.31 -32.89
N ALA A 249 9.70 11.90 -31.65
CA ALA A 249 9.83 12.82 -30.54
C ALA A 249 11.13 13.62 -30.60
N THR A 250 11.10 14.87 -30.16
CA THR A 250 12.29 15.72 -30.06
C THR A 250 13.01 15.47 -28.72
N ILE A 251 14.32 15.31 -28.79
CA ILE A 251 15.20 15.22 -27.64
C ILE A 251 15.99 16.52 -27.56
N SER A 252 16.00 17.13 -26.38
CA SER A 252 16.81 18.31 -26.07
C SER A 252 17.28 18.26 -24.62
N GLY A 253 18.59 18.52 -24.41
CA GLY A 253 19.19 18.43 -23.09
C GLY A 253 19.09 17.04 -22.45
N GLY A 254 19.05 15.96 -23.25
CA GLY A 254 18.95 14.60 -22.76
C GLY A 254 17.52 14.17 -22.35
N MET A 255 16.52 14.99 -22.57
CA MET A 255 15.11 14.74 -22.22
C MET A 255 14.23 14.72 -23.44
N VAL A 256 13.14 13.94 -23.37
CA VAL A 256 12.08 13.95 -24.39
C VAL A 256 11.18 15.15 -24.15
N MET A 257 11.07 16.01 -25.16
CA MET A 257 10.14 17.15 -25.16
C MET A 257 8.79 16.69 -25.72
N GLY A 258 7.72 16.84 -24.95
CA GLY A 258 6.34 16.60 -25.40
C GLY A 258 5.85 17.76 -26.25
N GLU A 259 4.94 17.49 -27.19
CA GLU A 259 4.25 18.52 -27.95
C GLU A 259 3.37 19.35 -27.00
N GLY A 260 3.77 20.60 -26.72
CA GLY A 260 3.07 21.51 -25.80
C GLY A 260 3.51 21.45 -24.32
N ASP A 261 4.54 20.71 -23.98
CA ASP A 261 5.03 20.60 -22.60
C ASP A 261 5.98 21.76 -22.27
N THR A 262 5.48 22.75 -21.53
CA THR A 262 6.27 23.89 -21.02
C THR A 262 6.89 23.62 -19.65
N SER A 263 6.68 22.44 -19.07
CA SER A 263 7.01 22.10 -17.68
C SER A 263 8.25 21.24 -17.47
N GLY A 264 9.10 21.10 -18.49
CA GLY A 264 10.32 20.29 -18.41
C GLY A 264 10.13 18.89 -19.02
N GLY A 265 11.12 18.48 -19.83
CA GLY A 265 11.09 17.18 -20.52
C GLY A 265 11.11 16.00 -19.56
N LYS A 266 10.67 14.84 -20.05
CA LYS A 266 10.73 13.57 -19.34
C LYS A 266 12.03 12.84 -19.67
N GLN A 267 12.49 12.01 -18.71
CA GLN A 267 13.60 11.08 -18.98
C GLN A 267 13.28 10.22 -20.20
N CYS A 268 14.29 9.99 -21.05
CA CYS A 268 14.05 9.21 -22.28
C CYS A 268 13.71 7.74 -21.95
N MET A 269 14.47 7.15 -21.07
CA MET A 269 14.37 5.73 -20.72
C MET A 269 15.05 5.46 -19.39
N GLN A 270 14.57 4.44 -18.66
CA GLN A 270 15.22 3.96 -17.44
C GLN A 270 15.45 2.44 -17.53
N ILE A 271 16.66 2.04 -17.21
CA ILE A 271 17.09 0.63 -17.12
C ILE A 271 17.33 0.32 -15.65
N ALA A 272 16.78 -0.78 -15.17
CA ALA A 272 16.95 -1.22 -13.80
C ALA A 272 17.34 -2.69 -13.70
N ASP A 273 18.18 -3.01 -12.75
CA ASP A 273 18.47 -4.38 -12.37
C ASP A 273 17.34 -4.88 -11.45
N LEU A 274 16.61 -5.88 -11.92
CA LEU A 274 15.50 -6.51 -11.19
C LEU A 274 15.90 -7.82 -10.52
N SER A 275 17.18 -8.19 -10.51
CA SER A 275 17.68 -9.39 -9.83
C SER A 275 17.53 -9.29 -8.31
N LYS A 276 17.59 -8.08 -7.80
CA LYS A 276 17.32 -7.71 -6.41
C LYS A 276 16.45 -6.48 -6.38
N MET A 277 15.52 -6.47 -5.44
CA MET A 277 14.65 -5.32 -5.25
C MET A 277 14.63 -4.89 -3.79
N LYS A 278 14.19 -3.69 -3.53
CA LYS A 278 13.93 -3.20 -2.19
C LYS A 278 12.50 -2.69 -2.07
N VAL A 279 11.95 -2.84 -0.89
CA VAL A 279 10.71 -2.16 -0.50
C VAL A 279 11.08 -1.04 0.45
N THR A 280 10.69 0.19 0.12
CA THR A 280 10.79 1.31 1.04
C THR A 280 9.43 1.49 1.71
N VAL A 281 9.37 1.29 3.02
CA VAL A 281 8.17 1.46 3.84
C VAL A 281 8.30 2.66 4.75
N GLN A 282 7.18 3.26 5.11
CA GLN A 282 7.13 4.36 6.07
C GLN A 282 6.66 3.83 7.43
N VAL A 283 7.47 4.04 8.44
CA VAL A 283 7.22 3.60 9.81
C VAL A 283 7.12 4.81 10.74
N GLY A 284 6.09 4.82 11.57
CA GLY A 284 5.86 5.91 12.52
C GLY A 284 6.89 5.98 13.64
N GLU A 285 7.02 7.16 14.27
CA GLU A 285 7.98 7.44 15.34
C GLU A 285 7.88 6.47 16.53
N LYS A 286 6.68 5.98 16.84
CA LYS A 286 6.48 5.04 17.96
C LYS A 286 7.08 3.66 17.71
N ASP A 287 7.09 3.23 16.46
CA ASP A 287 7.50 1.87 16.08
C ASP A 287 8.92 1.80 15.54
N ILE A 288 9.47 2.94 15.05
CA ILE A 288 10.84 2.96 14.53
C ILE A 288 11.88 2.60 15.59
N ALA A 289 11.59 2.90 16.87
CA ALA A 289 12.48 2.56 17.99
C ALA A 289 12.65 1.04 18.19
N LYS A 290 11.71 0.24 17.68
CA LYS A 290 11.73 -1.23 17.76
C LYS A 290 12.45 -1.87 16.57
N ILE A 291 12.75 -1.10 15.52
CA ILE A 291 13.31 -1.60 14.28
C ILE A 291 14.82 -1.41 14.27
N ALA A 292 15.55 -2.45 13.85
CA ALA A 292 16.98 -2.45 13.71
C ALA A 292 17.41 -3.03 12.36
N VAL A 293 18.55 -2.56 11.85
CA VAL A 293 19.17 -3.12 10.64
C VAL A 293 19.53 -4.58 10.89
N GLY A 294 19.21 -5.44 9.95
CA GLY A 294 19.43 -6.89 10.01
C GLY A 294 18.19 -7.70 10.42
N GLN A 295 17.11 -7.07 10.86
CA GLN A 295 15.85 -7.78 11.16
C GLN A 295 15.24 -8.38 9.89
N THR A 296 14.60 -9.53 10.06
CA THR A 296 13.85 -10.20 9.00
C THR A 296 12.48 -9.59 8.84
N ALA A 297 12.04 -9.47 7.59
CA ALA A 297 10.70 -8.99 7.26
C ALA A 297 10.01 -9.96 6.29
N ASN A 298 8.73 -10.20 6.52
CA ASN A 298 7.88 -10.91 5.59
C ASN A 298 7.18 -9.90 4.69
N VAL A 299 7.28 -10.10 3.37
CA VAL A 299 6.74 -9.19 2.37
C VAL A 299 5.67 -9.91 1.58
N THR A 300 4.48 -9.34 1.57
CA THR A 300 3.32 -9.83 0.80
C THR A 300 2.89 -8.78 -0.21
N TYR A 301 2.25 -9.23 -1.27
CA TYR A 301 1.87 -8.39 -2.40
C TYR A 301 0.36 -8.52 -2.64
N PRO A 302 -0.44 -7.47 -2.38
CA PRO A 302 -1.90 -7.53 -2.62
C PRO A 302 -2.28 -7.90 -4.05
N ALA A 303 -1.43 -7.55 -5.02
CA ALA A 303 -1.63 -7.92 -6.43
C ALA A 303 -1.39 -9.41 -6.73
N PHE A 304 -0.63 -10.12 -5.88
CA PHE A 304 -0.28 -11.52 -6.02
C PHE A 304 -0.29 -12.20 -4.64
N PRO A 305 -1.47 -12.59 -4.13
CA PRO A 305 -1.58 -13.18 -2.78
C PRO A 305 -0.85 -14.52 -2.62
N ASP A 306 -0.51 -15.15 -3.74
CA ASP A 306 0.25 -16.41 -3.81
C ASP A 306 1.77 -16.23 -3.68
N ILE A 307 2.25 -14.98 -3.70
CA ILE A 307 3.68 -14.66 -3.58
C ILE A 307 3.94 -14.06 -2.20
N THR A 308 4.84 -14.69 -1.48
CA THR A 308 5.44 -14.15 -0.26
C THR A 308 6.95 -14.14 -0.42
N SER A 309 7.61 -13.08 -0.01
CA SER A 309 9.06 -12.95 -0.05
C SER A 309 9.59 -12.67 1.35
N GLN A 310 10.76 -13.21 1.66
CA GLN A 310 11.52 -12.77 2.82
C GLN A 310 12.44 -11.63 2.43
N GLY A 311 12.50 -10.63 3.28
CA GLY A 311 13.40 -9.49 3.14
C GLY A 311 14.20 -9.28 4.42
N THR A 312 15.21 -8.43 4.32
CA THR A 312 16.04 -8.01 5.44
C THR A 312 16.09 -6.49 5.49
N VAL A 313 15.93 -5.91 6.68
CA VAL A 313 16.09 -4.46 6.90
C VAL A 313 17.55 -4.09 6.65
N THR A 314 17.80 -3.25 5.65
CA THR A 314 19.17 -2.82 5.27
C THR A 314 19.49 -1.40 5.67
N ALA A 315 18.48 -0.53 5.73
CA ALA A 315 18.68 0.86 6.09
C ALA A 315 17.44 1.45 6.77
N ILE A 316 17.69 2.37 7.69
CA ILE A 316 16.68 3.19 8.36
C ILE A 316 17.06 4.64 8.13
N ALA A 317 16.16 5.46 7.60
CA ALA A 317 16.41 6.87 7.35
C ALA A 317 16.67 7.62 8.66
N SER A 318 17.71 8.45 8.67
CA SER A 318 18.03 9.30 9.83
C SER A 318 17.21 10.61 9.87
N VAL A 319 16.46 10.89 8.82
CA VAL A 319 15.63 12.08 8.68
C VAL A 319 14.20 11.60 8.43
N ALA A 320 13.27 12.20 9.12
CA ALA A 320 11.85 11.90 8.93
C ALA A 320 11.39 12.32 7.52
N SER A 321 10.58 11.49 6.92
CA SER A 321 9.85 11.77 5.68
C SER A 321 8.41 12.16 6.04
N GLY A 322 7.87 13.21 5.40
CA GLY A 322 6.51 13.69 5.60
C GLY A 322 6.44 15.20 5.74
N ASP A 323 5.35 15.78 5.33
CA ASP A 323 5.05 17.21 5.39
C ASP A 323 4.33 17.63 6.69
N GLY A 324 4.27 16.75 7.67
CA GLY A 324 3.69 17.01 8.99
C GLY A 324 2.18 16.86 9.10
N SER A 325 1.47 16.52 8.02
CA SER A 325 0.02 16.29 8.05
C SER A 325 -0.36 14.88 8.54
N ASP A 326 0.48 13.87 8.23
CA ASP A 326 0.25 12.46 8.57
C ASP A 326 1.17 11.93 9.69
N GLY A 327 1.76 12.84 10.48
CA GLY A 327 2.69 12.49 11.54
C GLY A 327 4.15 12.37 11.06
N VAL A 328 5.02 12.04 12.01
CA VAL A 328 6.46 11.84 11.77
C VAL A 328 6.70 10.39 11.38
N ASN A 329 7.14 10.16 10.14
CA ASN A 329 7.45 8.85 9.60
C ASN A 329 8.92 8.76 9.18
N PHE A 330 9.47 7.57 9.24
CA PHE A 330 10.84 7.27 8.81
C PHE A 330 10.81 6.21 7.71
N ASP A 331 11.59 6.42 6.68
CA ASP A 331 11.73 5.45 5.61
C ASP A 331 12.63 4.29 6.06
N VAL A 332 12.15 3.07 5.87
CA VAL A 332 12.89 1.83 6.14
C VAL A 332 13.02 1.05 4.83
N ASP A 333 14.24 0.72 4.45
CA ASP A 333 14.54 -0.05 3.26
C ASP A 333 14.71 -1.53 3.61
N ILE A 334 13.91 -2.38 2.99
CA ILE A 334 13.93 -3.83 3.11
C ILE A 334 14.40 -4.43 1.80
N LEU A 335 15.50 -5.16 1.83
CA LEU A 335 16.09 -5.83 0.68
C LEU A 335 15.43 -7.19 0.45
N ILE A 336 15.09 -7.48 -0.79
CA ILE A 336 14.61 -8.77 -1.28
C ILE A 336 15.65 -9.30 -2.28
N ASP A 337 16.36 -10.36 -1.90
CA ASP A 337 17.48 -10.88 -2.69
C ASP A 337 17.07 -11.63 -3.96
N ALA A 338 15.92 -12.25 -3.98
CA ALA A 338 15.43 -13.04 -5.11
C ALA A 338 13.94 -12.81 -5.34
N PRO A 339 13.55 -11.64 -5.89
CA PRO A 339 12.15 -11.33 -6.16
C PRO A 339 11.56 -12.24 -7.26
N ASP A 340 10.29 -12.58 -7.16
CA ASP A 340 9.58 -13.30 -8.23
C ASP A 340 9.55 -12.44 -9.51
N LYS A 341 9.71 -13.07 -10.66
CA LYS A 341 9.77 -12.39 -11.98
C LYS A 341 8.48 -11.66 -12.36
N ARG A 342 7.36 -11.99 -11.73
CA ARG A 342 6.07 -11.33 -11.93
C ARG A 342 6.00 -9.98 -11.24
N LEU A 343 6.84 -9.75 -10.23
CA LEU A 343 6.89 -8.50 -9.50
C LEU A 343 7.48 -7.39 -10.36
N LYS A 344 6.89 -6.20 -10.28
CA LYS A 344 7.32 -5.02 -11.04
C LYS A 344 7.63 -3.88 -10.10
N PRO A 345 8.63 -3.03 -10.40
CA PRO A 345 8.83 -1.77 -9.72
C PRO A 345 7.53 -0.93 -9.69
N GLY A 346 7.29 -0.26 -8.56
CA GLY A 346 6.09 0.54 -8.34
C GLY A 346 4.89 -0.23 -7.77
N MET A 347 4.96 -1.57 -7.66
CA MET A 347 3.92 -2.34 -6.98
C MET A 347 3.92 -2.06 -5.49
N THR A 348 2.71 -2.05 -4.91
CA THR A 348 2.53 -1.95 -3.46
C THR A 348 2.89 -3.29 -2.81
N ALA A 349 3.60 -3.22 -1.70
CA ALA A 349 3.93 -4.35 -0.85
C ALA A 349 3.49 -4.03 0.59
N GLU A 350 3.01 -5.04 1.28
CA GLU A 350 2.76 -5.03 2.72
C GLU A 350 3.90 -5.79 3.39
N VAL A 351 4.49 -5.16 4.39
CA VAL A 351 5.68 -5.67 5.06
C VAL A 351 5.40 -5.82 6.54
N SER A 352 5.67 -7.00 7.07
CA SER A 352 5.65 -7.30 8.50
C SER A 352 7.10 -7.51 8.96
N ILE A 353 7.66 -6.51 9.64
CA ILE A 353 9.04 -6.52 10.16
C ILE A 353 9.02 -7.19 11.53
N ILE A 354 9.72 -8.30 11.69
CA ILE A 354 9.81 -9.02 12.95
C ILE A 354 10.75 -8.23 13.88
N THR A 355 10.16 -7.68 14.94
CA THR A 355 10.90 -6.86 15.91
C THR A 355 11.42 -7.67 17.09
N GLU A 356 10.66 -8.68 17.49
CA GLU A 356 11.02 -9.59 18.57
C GLU A 356 10.56 -11.01 18.25
N GLN A 357 11.38 -11.98 18.59
CA GLN A 357 11.04 -13.40 18.48
C GLN A 357 11.52 -14.11 19.74
N LEU A 358 10.58 -14.76 20.42
CA LEU A 358 10.85 -15.56 21.61
C LEU A 358 10.41 -17.00 21.34
N ASP A 359 11.34 -17.94 21.43
CA ASP A 359 11.07 -19.36 21.19
C ASP A 359 10.78 -20.08 22.51
N ASN A 360 9.92 -21.12 22.45
CA ASN A 360 9.55 -21.96 23.58
C ASN A 360 8.94 -21.18 24.76
N VAL A 361 8.08 -20.23 24.48
CA VAL A 361 7.37 -19.43 25.46
C VAL A 361 5.92 -19.87 25.60
N VAL A 362 5.37 -19.65 26.80
CA VAL A 362 3.95 -19.88 27.08
C VAL A 362 3.17 -18.62 26.72
N MET A 363 2.21 -18.77 25.82
CA MET A 363 1.37 -17.69 25.30
C MET A 363 -0.06 -17.88 25.77
N VAL A 364 -0.68 -16.78 26.17
CA VAL A 364 -2.10 -16.72 26.51
C VAL A 364 -2.78 -15.68 25.63
N PRO A 365 -4.01 -15.91 25.19
CA PRO A 365 -4.77 -14.89 24.48
C PRO A 365 -4.90 -13.63 25.33
N THR A 366 -4.68 -12.46 24.72
CA THR A 366 -4.78 -11.16 25.41
C THR A 366 -6.16 -10.96 26.02
N LEU A 367 -7.21 -11.51 25.37
CA LEU A 367 -8.59 -11.49 25.88
C LEU A 367 -8.79 -12.30 27.17
N ALA A 368 -7.91 -13.25 27.50
CA ALA A 368 -7.97 -14.03 28.75
C ALA A 368 -7.27 -13.35 29.91
N LEU A 369 -6.53 -12.26 29.65
CA LEU A 369 -5.83 -11.49 30.68
C LEU A 369 -6.77 -10.56 31.42
N MET A 370 -6.73 -10.64 32.75
CA MET A 370 -7.47 -9.75 33.64
C MET A 370 -6.48 -8.93 34.46
N THR A 371 -6.77 -7.64 34.60
CA THR A 371 -5.98 -6.72 35.43
C THR A 371 -6.75 -6.45 36.71
N GLY A 372 -6.10 -6.64 37.88
CA GLY A 372 -6.66 -6.30 39.18
C GLY A 372 -6.28 -4.91 39.65
N ASP A 373 -6.84 -4.51 40.78
CA ASP A 373 -6.70 -3.15 41.35
C ASP A 373 -5.24 -2.75 41.66
N ASP A 374 -4.35 -3.73 41.81
CA ASP A 374 -2.94 -3.51 42.14
C ASP A 374 -2.01 -3.62 40.92
N ASP A 375 -2.52 -3.41 39.69
CA ASP A 375 -1.79 -3.59 38.45
C ASP A 375 -1.19 -5.03 38.30
N THR A 376 -1.83 -5.99 38.97
CA THR A 376 -1.48 -7.40 38.83
C THR A 376 -2.32 -8.07 37.79
N HIS A 377 -1.68 -8.92 36.99
CA HIS A 377 -2.36 -9.62 35.88
C HIS A 377 -2.66 -11.06 36.31
N TYR A 378 -3.84 -11.54 35.92
CA TYR A 378 -4.25 -12.93 36.16
C TYR A 378 -4.93 -13.53 34.95
N VAL A 379 -4.98 -14.84 34.91
CA VAL A 379 -5.82 -15.63 34.02
C VAL A 379 -6.72 -16.54 34.82
N ASN A 380 -7.90 -16.85 34.34
CA ASN A 380 -8.81 -17.81 34.93
C ASN A 380 -8.59 -19.17 34.25
N LEU A 381 -7.90 -20.07 34.97
CA LEU A 381 -7.66 -21.46 34.55
C LEU A 381 -8.93 -22.28 34.81
N ALA A 382 -9.50 -22.93 33.81
CA ALA A 382 -10.59 -23.88 33.99
C ALA A 382 -10.11 -25.11 34.74
N THR A 383 -10.87 -25.52 35.76
CA THR A 383 -10.59 -26.74 36.54
C THR A 383 -11.50 -27.88 36.10
N ASP A 384 -12.49 -27.61 35.28
CA ASP A 384 -13.40 -28.57 34.69
C ASP A 384 -13.52 -28.38 33.15
N GLU A 385 -14.04 -29.37 32.43
CA GLU A 385 -14.19 -29.33 30.97
C GLU A 385 -15.19 -28.28 30.45
N THR A 386 -16.04 -27.74 31.32
CA THR A 386 -17.08 -26.78 30.95
C THR A 386 -16.67 -25.34 31.25
N GLY A 387 -15.58 -25.09 31.94
CA GLY A 387 -15.15 -23.77 32.39
C GLY A 387 -16.04 -23.14 33.46
N ALA A 388 -16.91 -23.95 34.09
CA ALA A 388 -17.80 -23.47 35.16
C ALA A 388 -17.04 -23.27 36.47
N GLU A 389 -16.02 -24.09 36.73
CA GLU A 389 -15.11 -23.93 37.87
C GLU A 389 -13.78 -23.36 37.38
N THR A 390 -13.37 -22.23 37.93
CA THR A 390 -12.14 -21.57 37.56
C THR A 390 -11.21 -21.34 38.75
N ARG A 391 -9.94 -21.39 38.48
CA ARG A 391 -8.89 -21.01 39.43
C ARG A 391 -8.12 -19.81 38.89
N ARG A 392 -8.09 -18.73 39.66
CA ARG A 392 -7.32 -17.54 39.29
C ARG A 392 -5.82 -17.80 39.46
N VAL A 393 -5.06 -17.60 38.40
CA VAL A 393 -3.59 -17.75 38.39
C VAL A 393 -2.97 -16.39 38.12
N LYS A 394 -2.13 -15.91 39.03
CA LYS A 394 -1.37 -14.67 38.84
C LYS A 394 -0.27 -14.92 37.82
N VAL A 395 -0.16 -14.06 36.82
CA VAL A 395 0.84 -14.12 35.79
C VAL A 395 1.61 -12.81 35.70
N THR A 396 2.83 -12.87 35.18
CA THR A 396 3.62 -11.69 34.84
C THR A 396 3.73 -11.64 33.36
N ILE A 397 3.35 -10.50 32.74
CA ILE A 397 3.48 -10.30 31.31
C ILE A 397 4.93 -9.92 31.02
N VAL A 398 5.56 -10.66 30.10
CA VAL A 398 6.92 -10.39 29.61
C VAL A 398 6.85 -9.45 28.43
N THR A 399 6.04 -9.81 27.44
CA THR A 399 5.74 -9.03 26.24
C THR A 399 4.37 -9.44 25.73
N GLN A 400 3.74 -8.60 24.92
CA GLN A 400 2.43 -8.88 24.33
C GLN A 400 2.29 -8.19 22.99
N ASN A 401 1.43 -8.75 22.14
CA ASN A 401 0.90 -8.13 20.94
C ASN A 401 -0.64 -7.98 21.08
N ASP A 402 -1.33 -7.69 19.97
CA ASP A 402 -2.78 -7.48 19.99
C ASP A 402 -3.56 -8.77 20.30
N ASP A 403 -3.03 -9.94 19.94
CA ASP A 403 -3.72 -11.23 20.05
C ASP A 403 -3.27 -12.05 21.26
N GLU A 404 -1.97 -12.05 21.59
CA GLU A 404 -1.35 -12.95 22.54
C GLU A 404 -0.38 -12.22 23.47
N ALA A 405 -0.25 -12.73 24.68
CA ALA A 405 0.74 -12.27 25.65
C ALA A 405 1.61 -13.43 26.12
N VAL A 406 2.91 -13.20 26.17
CA VAL A 406 3.87 -14.12 26.80
C VAL A 406 3.81 -13.94 28.30
N VAL A 407 3.48 -15.01 29.00
CA VAL A 407 3.32 -14.99 30.45
C VAL A 407 4.37 -15.82 31.14
N GLY A 408 4.80 -15.34 32.28
CA GLY A 408 5.78 -16.00 33.12
C GLY A 408 6.70 -15.00 33.84
N LYS A 409 7.62 -15.52 34.62
CA LYS A 409 8.72 -14.75 35.17
C LYS A 409 9.98 -15.14 34.41
N VAL A 410 10.70 -14.16 33.91
CA VAL A 410 12.04 -14.42 33.37
C VAL A 410 12.97 -14.80 34.50
N GLU A 411 13.40 -16.05 34.54
CA GLU A 411 14.48 -16.50 35.42
C GLU A 411 15.72 -16.61 34.54
N VAL A 412 16.76 -15.88 34.95
CA VAL A 412 18.06 -15.93 34.31
C VAL A 412 18.85 -17.04 34.96
N GLU A 413 19.18 -18.10 34.22
CA GLU A 413 20.11 -19.13 34.66
C GLU A 413 21.54 -18.69 34.31
N TYR A 414 22.45 -18.82 35.28
CA TYR A 414 23.87 -18.55 35.10
C TYR A 414 24.66 -19.88 35.14
N ASP A 415 25.65 -20.00 34.26
CA ASP A 415 26.60 -21.11 34.29
C ASP A 415 27.59 -20.98 35.49
N ASP A 416 28.40 -22.01 35.71
CA ASP A 416 29.43 -22.01 36.76
C ASP A 416 30.49 -20.91 36.59
N GLN A 417 30.47 -20.21 35.48
CA GLN A 417 31.38 -19.10 35.14
C GLN A 417 30.69 -17.73 35.24
N GLY A 418 29.39 -17.71 35.61
CA GLY A 418 28.61 -16.49 35.77
C GLY A 418 28.07 -15.91 34.45
N ASN A 419 28.06 -16.68 33.36
CA ASN A 419 27.43 -16.27 32.09
C ASN A 419 25.96 -16.70 32.10
N GLU A 420 25.12 -15.84 31.50
CA GLU A 420 23.69 -16.13 31.32
C GLU A 420 23.48 -17.27 30.32
N ILE A 421 22.85 -18.39 30.76
CA ILE A 421 22.64 -19.58 29.92
C ILE A 421 21.38 -19.44 29.04
N ASN A 422 20.35 -18.78 29.49
CA ASN A 422 19.11 -18.58 28.75
C ASN A 422 18.45 -17.25 29.17
N PRO A 423 18.88 -16.13 28.65
CA PRO A 423 18.47 -14.83 29.15
C PRO A 423 16.98 -14.51 29.01
N ASN A 424 16.19 -15.30 28.24
CA ASN A 424 14.85 -14.91 27.87
C ASN A 424 13.81 -16.04 27.84
N VAL A 425 13.93 -17.07 28.66
CA VAL A 425 12.86 -18.08 28.76
C VAL A 425 11.97 -17.75 29.95
N PRO A 426 10.73 -17.30 29.76
CA PRO A 426 9.83 -17.00 30.86
C PRO A 426 9.36 -18.31 31.55
N VAL A 427 9.45 -18.35 32.87
CA VAL A 427 8.95 -19.46 33.67
C VAL A 427 7.57 -19.12 34.24
N THR A 428 6.59 -19.91 33.89
CA THR A 428 5.20 -19.76 34.35
C THR A 428 4.68 -21.04 35.00
N LYS A 429 3.61 -20.94 35.79
CA LYS A 429 2.87 -22.09 36.31
C LYS A 429 1.88 -22.68 35.30
N LEU A 430 1.61 -21.96 34.20
CA LEU A 430 0.78 -22.43 33.10
C LEU A 430 1.59 -23.30 32.17
N ARG A 431 0.95 -24.28 31.56
CA ARG A 431 1.53 -25.19 30.57
C ARG A 431 0.73 -25.17 29.29
N GLY A 432 1.38 -25.50 28.21
CA GLY A 432 0.68 -25.72 26.96
C GLY A 432 -0.42 -26.77 27.09
N GLY A 433 -1.60 -26.45 26.60
CA GLY A 433 -2.78 -27.29 26.75
C GLY A 433 -3.69 -26.96 27.94
N ASP A 434 -3.27 -26.10 28.88
CA ASP A 434 -4.15 -25.59 29.93
C ASP A 434 -5.30 -24.79 29.28
N THR A 435 -6.52 -24.94 29.80
CA THR A 435 -7.69 -24.25 29.29
C THR A 435 -7.99 -23.01 30.11
N LEU A 436 -8.12 -21.89 29.46
CA LEU A 436 -8.45 -20.59 30.04
C LEU A 436 -9.91 -20.23 29.76
N VAL A 437 -10.54 -19.57 30.73
CA VAL A 437 -11.86 -18.98 30.53
C VAL A 437 -11.68 -17.52 30.13
N VAL A 438 -12.16 -17.19 28.92
CA VAL A 438 -12.21 -15.83 28.41
C VAL A 438 -13.51 -15.17 28.86
N ASN A 439 -13.41 -14.11 29.66
CA ASN A 439 -14.57 -13.31 30.02
C ASN A 439 -14.86 -12.34 28.88
N THR A 440 -15.98 -12.53 28.19
CA THR A 440 -16.44 -11.63 27.12
C THR A 440 -17.04 -10.32 27.64
N GLU A 441 -17.10 -10.09 28.95
CA GLU A 441 -17.54 -8.84 29.55
C GLU A 441 -16.34 -7.93 29.84
N SER A 442 -16.00 -7.08 28.90
CA SER A 442 -15.21 -5.88 29.14
C SER A 442 -16.12 -4.82 29.80
N GLY A 443 -15.99 -4.66 31.11
CA GLY A 443 -16.45 -3.45 31.80
C GLY A 443 -17.75 -3.56 32.56
N SER A 444 -17.72 -4.16 33.74
CA SER A 444 -18.38 -3.57 34.89
C SER A 444 -17.64 -4.00 36.15
N SER A 445 -16.98 -3.03 36.79
CA SER A 445 -16.63 -3.12 38.18
C SER A 445 -17.90 -3.26 38.99
N ASP A 446 -18.19 -4.46 39.46
CA ASP A 446 -19.06 -4.59 40.62
C ASP A 446 -18.50 -5.64 41.57
N ALA A 447 -18.14 -5.10 42.69
CA ALA A 447 -17.82 -5.80 43.90
C ALA A 447 -19.03 -6.62 44.37
N ASP A 448 -18.91 -7.93 44.31
CA ASP A 448 -19.61 -8.78 45.27
C ASP A 448 -18.66 -9.91 45.65
N ALA A 449 -17.79 -9.60 46.62
CA ALA A 449 -17.05 -10.59 47.35
C ALA A 449 -17.96 -11.13 48.45
N PRO A 450 -18.18 -12.44 48.57
CA PRO A 450 -18.77 -12.97 49.76
C PRO A 450 -17.78 -12.77 50.93
N ALA A 451 -18.18 -11.90 51.85
CA ALA A 451 -17.57 -11.76 53.16
C ALA A 451 -17.88 -13.03 53.93
N ASP A 452 -16.96 -14.00 53.90
CA ASP A 452 -16.74 -14.89 55.02
C ASP A 452 -15.41 -15.67 54.86
N ALA A 453 -14.35 -15.14 55.41
CA ALA A 453 -13.18 -15.90 55.77
C ALA A 453 -12.68 -15.40 57.13
N THR A 454 -13.13 -16.07 58.17
CA THR A 454 -12.58 -15.94 59.50
C THR A 454 -11.06 -16.15 59.51
N PRO A 455 -10.31 -15.35 60.29
CA PRO A 455 -8.86 -15.53 60.40
C PRO A 455 -8.58 -16.77 61.28
N TYR A 456 -7.81 -17.71 60.76
CA TYR A 456 -7.15 -18.72 61.61
C TYR A 456 -5.94 -18.05 62.23
N GLU A 457 -6.09 -17.83 63.55
CA GLU A 457 -4.99 -17.58 64.49
C GLU A 457 -4.10 -18.82 64.62
N ASP A 458 -2.86 -18.57 64.88
CA ASP A 458 -1.72 -19.38 65.30
C ASP A 458 -2.01 -20.72 65.92
N MET A 459 -1.28 -21.76 65.48
CA MET A 459 -0.48 -22.67 66.30
C MET A 459 0.63 -23.31 65.44
#